data_3038b9329cab160f6bd2fb67f3ad47a8
#
_entry.id   3038b9329cab160f6bd2fb67f3ad47a8
#
_cell.length_a   1.000
_cell.length_b   1.000
_cell.length_c   1.000
_cell.angle_alpha   90.00
_cell.angle_beta   90.00
_cell.angle_gamma   90.00
#
_symmetry.space_group_name_H-M   'P 1'
#
loop_
_entity.id
_entity.type
_entity.pdbx_description
1 polymer ?
#
loop_
_entity_poly.entity_id
_entity_poly.type
_entity_poly.pdbx_seq_one_letter_code
_entity_poly.pdbx_strand_id
1 'polypeptide(L)'
;MSPPAAQPPAALTIRADVWDARRASGWLESAALAQNVPLEQVVRLDHCLDEALANVIRHGGPTALSSPVHLQFGVRRGSGACTAELSVIAAGVAFDPSTFVSVAPHPASLVDATPGGLGLLLIRNFSDELSYRRSQGLNHLTITVSWVEEP
;
A
#
# COMPACT_ATOMS: atom_id res chain seq x y z
N MET A 1 13.14 -17.37 27.96
CA MET A 1 13.01 -17.61 26.51
C MET A 1 12.98 -16.26 25.80
N SER A 2 13.96 -16.02 24.95
CA SER A 2 14.00 -14.76 24.20
C SER A 2 12.87 -14.73 23.18
N PRO A 3 12.18 -13.59 22.99
CA PRO A 3 11.22 -13.49 21.91
C PRO A 3 11.92 -13.72 20.57
N PRO A 4 11.27 -14.33 19.59
CA PRO A 4 11.88 -14.49 18.28
C PRO A 4 12.31 -13.11 17.76
N ALA A 5 13.50 -13.03 17.21
CA ALA A 5 13.98 -11.81 16.61
C ALA A 5 12.98 -11.36 15.53
N ALA A 6 12.61 -10.09 15.54
CA ALA A 6 11.76 -9.54 14.49
C ALA A 6 12.46 -9.78 13.17
N GLN A 7 11.78 -10.42 12.22
CA GLN A 7 12.34 -10.59 10.88
C GLN A 7 12.48 -9.23 10.23
N PRO A 8 13.61 -8.98 9.53
CA PRO A 8 13.74 -7.73 8.78
C PRO A 8 12.60 -7.62 7.76
N PRO A 9 12.09 -6.41 7.50
CA PRO A 9 11.04 -6.24 6.52
C PRO A 9 11.52 -6.69 5.13
N ALA A 10 10.63 -7.31 4.38
CA ALA A 10 10.87 -7.61 2.98
C ALA A 10 10.93 -6.30 2.19
N ALA A 11 11.79 -6.23 1.20
CA ALA A 11 11.97 -5.03 0.40
C ALA A 11 12.05 -5.38 -1.08
N LEU A 12 11.53 -4.48 -1.91
CA LEU A 12 11.60 -4.60 -3.36
C LEU A 12 11.72 -3.20 -3.96
N THR A 13 12.61 -3.05 -4.93
CA THR A 13 12.72 -1.82 -5.71
C THR A 13 12.21 -2.09 -7.10
N ILE A 14 11.31 -1.24 -7.58
CA ILE A 14 10.67 -1.39 -8.88
C ILE A 14 10.71 -0.07 -9.66
N ARG A 15 10.36 -0.14 -10.93
CA ARG A 15 10.07 1.02 -11.75
C ARG A 15 8.58 1.36 -11.65
N ALA A 16 8.26 2.63 -11.90
CA ALA A 16 6.87 3.08 -11.95
C ALA A 16 6.24 2.73 -13.30
N ASP A 17 6.02 1.46 -13.56
CA ASP A 17 5.36 0.97 -14.77
C ASP A 17 4.47 -0.23 -14.46
N VAL A 18 3.59 -0.55 -15.42
CA VAL A 18 2.56 -1.59 -15.25
C VAL A 18 3.18 -2.99 -15.05
N TRP A 19 4.29 -3.28 -15.71
CA TRP A 19 4.94 -4.57 -15.61
C TRP A 19 5.54 -4.79 -14.22
N ASP A 20 6.23 -3.77 -13.72
CA ASP A 20 6.81 -3.82 -12.40
C ASP A 20 5.75 -3.79 -11.31
N ALA A 21 4.62 -3.11 -11.54
CA ALA A 21 3.49 -3.15 -10.62
C ALA A 21 2.95 -4.59 -10.45
N ARG A 22 2.88 -5.36 -11.53
CA ARG A 22 2.50 -6.78 -11.46
C ARG A 22 3.53 -7.62 -10.71
N ARG A 23 4.81 -7.34 -10.94
CA ARG A 23 5.89 -8.00 -10.21
C ARG A 23 5.80 -7.72 -8.71
N ALA A 24 5.46 -6.48 -8.35
CA ALA A 24 5.27 -6.08 -6.96
C ALA A 24 4.11 -6.84 -6.29
N SER A 25 3.01 -7.05 -7.01
CA SER A 25 1.87 -7.83 -6.51
C SER A 25 2.28 -9.26 -6.16
N GLY A 26 3.01 -9.93 -7.04
CA GLY A 26 3.52 -11.28 -6.77
C GLY A 26 4.50 -11.33 -5.61
N TRP A 27 5.38 -10.33 -5.51
CA TRP A 27 6.31 -10.20 -4.39
C TRP A 27 5.57 -10.04 -3.05
N LEU A 28 4.56 -9.16 -3.01
CA LEU A 28 3.79 -8.92 -1.79
C LEU A 28 3.07 -10.20 -1.35
N GLU A 29 2.43 -10.87 -2.29
CA GLU A 29 1.72 -12.13 -2.00
C GLU A 29 2.68 -13.16 -1.41
N SER A 30 3.84 -13.36 -2.02
CA SER A 30 4.83 -14.31 -1.52
C SER A 30 5.35 -13.91 -0.15
N ALA A 31 5.68 -12.64 0.07
CA ALA A 31 6.21 -12.16 1.34
C ALA A 31 5.16 -12.27 2.45
N ALA A 32 3.91 -11.96 2.15
CA ALA A 32 2.82 -12.02 3.12
C ALA A 32 2.50 -13.47 3.51
N LEU A 33 2.41 -14.36 2.55
CA LEU A 33 2.14 -15.78 2.81
C LEU A 33 3.28 -16.43 3.59
N ALA A 34 4.54 -16.06 3.29
CA ALA A 34 5.70 -16.55 4.04
C ALA A 34 5.67 -16.13 5.51
N GLN A 35 4.99 -15.06 5.85
CA GLN A 35 4.83 -14.56 7.21
C GLN A 35 3.46 -14.94 7.82
N ASN A 36 2.77 -15.87 7.19
CA ASN A 36 1.48 -16.40 7.68
C ASN A 36 0.39 -15.34 7.81
N VAL A 37 0.37 -14.36 6.90
CA VAL A 37 -0.74 -13.42 6.81
C VAL A 37 -1.95 -14.15 6.24
N PRO A 38 -3.14 -14.02 6.86
CA PRO A 38 -4.34 -14.64 6.32
C PRO A 38 -4.66 -14.17 4.91
N LEU A 39 -5.13 -15.06 4.07
CA LEU A 39 -5.39 -14.77 2.66
C LEU A 39 -6.30 -13.54 2.47
N GLU A 40 -7.31 -13.39 3.32
CA GLU A 40 -8.20 -12.22 3.28
C GLU A 40 -7.42 -10.92 3.43
N GLN A 41 -6.42 -10.88 4.30
CA GLN A 41 -5.60 -9.69 4.51
C GLN A 41 -4.63 -9.48 3.36
N VAL A 42 -4.11 -10.56 2.77
CA VAL A 42 -3.25 -10.47 1.58
C VAL A 42 -4.01 -9.83 0.42
N VAL A 43 -5.26 -10.22 0.21
CA VAL A 43 -6.11 -9.64 -0.84
C VAL A 43 -6.34 -8.15 -0.60
N ARG A 44 -6.60 -7.75 0.63
CA ARG A 44 -6.77 -6.33 0.99
C ARG A 44 -5.52 -5.52 0.68
N LEU A 45 -4.37 -6.02 1.10
CA LEU A 45 -3.08 -5.35 0.85
C LEU A 45 -2.77 -5.26 -0.64
N ASP A 46 -3.06 -6.31 -1.39
CA ASP A 46 -2.78 -6.33 -2.83
C ASP A 46 -3.61 -5.30 -3.58
N HIS A 47 -4.89 -5.15 -3.23
CA HIS A 47 -5.72 -4.08 -3.80
C HIS A 47 -5.17 -2.70 -3.46
N CYS A 48 -4.71 -2.49 -2.22
CA CYS A 48 -4.11 -1.23 -1.81
C CYS A 48 -2.82 -0.95 -2.59
N LEU A 49 -1.99 -1.97 -2.77
CA LEU A 49 -0.74 -1.82 -3.53
C LEU A 49 -1.01 -1.45 -4.98
N ASP A 50 -1.93 -2.14 -5.63
CA ASP A 50 -2.30 -1.85 -7.02
C ASP A 50 -2.73 -0.40 -7.19
N GLU A 51 -3.58 0.09 -6.31
CA GLU A 51 -4.06 1.47 -6.37
C GLU A 51 -2.98 2.48 -6.03
N ALA A 52 -2.15 2.19 -5.05
CA ALA A 52 -1.03 3.06 -4.70
C ALA A 52 -0.06 3.22 -5.87
N LEU A 53 0.29 2.12 -6.53
CA LEU A 53 1.19 2.15 -7.70
C LEU A 53 0.52 2.81 -8.90
N ALA A 54 -0.77 2.57 -9.13
CA ALA A 54 -1.51 3.26 -10.19
C ALA A 54 -1.49 4.77 -9.99
N ASN A 55 -1.63 5.22 -8.74
CA ASN A 55 -1.56 6.64 -8.42
C ASN A 55 -0.17 7.23 -8.67
N VAL A 56 0.90 6.51 -8.34
CA VAL A 56 2.26 6.94 -8.65
C VAL A 56 2.43 7.13 -10.16
N ILE A 57 1.95 6.17 -10.95
CA ILE A 57 2.08 6.21 -12.42
C ILE A 57 1.26 7.34 -13.02
N ARG A 58 0.03 7.54 -12.55
CA ARG A 58 -0.88 8.54 -13.12
C ARG A 58 -0.58 9.97 -12.66
N HIS A 59 -0.21 10.16 -11.41
CA HIS A 59 -0.17 11.47 -10.77
C HIS A 59 1.21 11.93 -10.34
N GLY A 60 2.20 11.05 -10.34
CA GLY A 60 3.55 11.38 -9.87
C GLY A 60 4.35 12.28 -10.79
N GLY A 61 3.95 12.38 -12.05
CA GLY A 61 4.64 13.18 -13.05
C GLY A 61 5.93 12.54 -13.59
N PRO A 62 6.68 13.28 -14.41
CA PRO A 62 7.89 12.72 -15.04
C PRO A 62 8.94 12.22 -14.05
N THR A 63 9.08 12.89 -12.91
CA THR A 63 10.05 12.46 -11.88
C THR A 63 9.70 11.09 -11.33
N ALA A 64 8.43 10.81 -11.10
CA ALA A 64 7.99 9.50 -10.62
C ALA A 64 8.30 8.41 -11.65
N LEU A 65 8.04 8.68 -12.91
CA LEU A 65 8.26 7.72 -14.00
C LEU A 65 9.73 7.42 -14.25
N SER A 66 10.63 8.33 -13.88
CA SER A 66 12.07 8.19 -14.08
C SER A 66 12.83 7.79 -12.82
N SER A 67 12.14 7.57 -11.71
CA SER A 67 12.75 7.26 -10.42
C SER A 67 12.28 5.89 -9.92
N PRO A 68 13.11 5.20 -9.12
CA PRO A 68 12.69 3.93 -8.55
C PRO A 68 11.60 4.13 -7.49
N VAL A 69 10.76 3.12 -7.35
CA VAL A 69 9.78 3.03 -6.26
C VAL A 69 10.27 1.96 -5.29
N HIS A 70 10.36 2.31 -4.01
CA HIS A 70 10.81 1.40 -2.98
C HIS A 70 9.61 0.88 -2.18
N LEU A 71 9.52 -0.44 -2.06
CA LEU A 71 8.47 -1.12 -1.32
C LEU A 71 9.09 -1.82 -0.11
N GLN A 72 8.39 -1.77 1.01
CA GLN A 72 8.76 -2.52 2.21
C GLN A 72 7.51 -3.17 2.80
N PHE A 73 7.67 -4.38 3.30
CA PHE A 73 6.58 -5.12 3.92
C PHE A 73 7.06 -5.83 5.17
N GLY A 74 6.30 -5.72 6.25
CA GLY A 74 6.61 -6.39 7.49
C GLY A 74 5.35 -6.71 8.29
N VAL A 75 5.48 -7.66 9.21
CA VAL A 75 4.40 -8.08 10.10
C VAL A 75 4.86 -7.95 11.54
N ARG A 76 4.03 -7.34 12.38
CA ARG A 76 4.21 -7.29 13.82
C ARG A 76 3.17 -8.16 14.48
N ARG A 77 3.63 -9.00 15.41
CA ARG A 77 2.75 -9.88 16.16
C ARG A 77 2.78 -9.49 17.63
N GLY A 78 1.61 -9.15 18.15
CA GLY A 78 1.41 -8.87 19.56
C GLY A 78 0.61 -10.00 20.22
N SER A 79 0.18 -9.78 21.45
CA SER A 79 -0.65 -10.76 22.15
C SER A 79 -2.08 -10.73 21.59
N GLY A 80 -2.35 -11.63 20.66
CA GLY A 80 -3.65 -11.82 20.04
C GLY A 80 -3.93 -10.93 18.83
N ALA A 81 -3.15 -9.87 18.63
CA ALA A 81 -3.35 -8.97 17.50
C ALA A 81 -2.11 -8.94 16.61
N CYS A 82 -2.32 -9.00 15.32
CA CYS A 82 -1.27 -8.96 14.32
C CYS A 82 -1.49 -7.78 13.38
N THR A 83 -0.42 -7.18 12.92
CA THR A 83 -0.47 -6.02 12.02
C THR A 83 0.53 -6.20 10.89
N ALA A 84 0.06 -6.10 9.66
CA ALA A 84 0.91 -6.07 8.48
C ALA A 84 1.00 -4.63 7.96
N GLU A 85 2.21 -4.23 7.60
CA GLU A 85 2.50 -2.87 7.18
C GLU A 85 3.22 -2.89 5.84
N LEU A 86 2.64 -2.20 4.87
CA LEU A 86 3.19 -2.04 3.53
C LEU A 86 3.53 -0.56 3.32
N SER A 87 4.78 -0.29 2.97
CA SER A 87 5.24 1.07 2.66
C SER A 87 5.53 1.20 1.17
N VAL A 88 5.05 2.27 0.58
CA VAL A 88 5.31 2.64 -0.81
C VAL A 88 6.00 4.01 -0.80
N ILE A 89 7.26 4.05 -1.25
CA ILE A 89 8.08 5.25 -1.24
C ILE A 89 8.40 5.61 -2.68
N ALA A 90 7.90 6.77 -3.13
CA ALA A 90 8.01 7.18 -4.52
C ALA A 90 8.34 8.66 -4.64
N ALA A 91 9.22 9.00 -5.58
CA ALA A 91 9.49 10.38 -5.95
C ALA A 91 8.34 10.93 -6.79
N GLY A 92 8.27 12.25 -6.90
CA GLY A 92 7.31 12.90 -7.78
C GLY A 92 6.50 13.97 -7.08
N VAL A 93 5.37 14.31 -7.70
CA VAL A 93 4.47 15.35 -7.19
C VAL A 93 3.90 14.90 -5.85
N ALA A 94 3.80 15.83 -4.89
CA ALA A 94 3.19 15.56 -3.60
C ALA A 94 1.74 15.10 -3.80
N PHE A 95 1.42 13.93 -3.26
CA PHE A 95 0.09 13.36 -3.38
C PHE A 95 -0.24 12.62 -2.10
N ASP A 96 -1.11 13.23 -1.28
CA ASP A 96 -1.52 12.67 0.00
C ASP A 96 -2.93 12.06 -0.13
N PRO A 97 -3.04 10.74 -0.22
CA PRO A 97 -4.34 10.10 -0.33
C PRO A 97 -5.20 10.25 0.93
N SER A 98 -4.60 10.55 2.09
CA SER A 98 -5.35 10.71 3.33
C SER A 98 -6.14 12.03 3.35
N THR A 99 -5.71 13.05 2.60
CA THR A 99 -6.40 14.32 2.50
C THR A 99 -7.41 14.36 1.35
N PHE A 100 -7.41 13.34 0.51
CA PHE A 100 -8.37 13.24 -0.57
C PHE A 100 -9.71 12.80 -0.01
N VAL A 101 -10.40 13.76 0.58
CA VAL A 101 -11.78 13.53 1.03
C VAL A 101 -12.62 13.48 -0.22
N SER A 102 -13.30 12.38 -0.45
CA SER A 102 -14.34 12.31 -1.45
C SER A 102 -15.41 13.34 -1.07
N VAL A 103 -15.39 14.50 -1.73
CA VAL A 103 -16.34 15.57 -1.48
C VAL A 103 -17.73 15.21 -2.02
N ALA A 104 -17.79 14.24 -2.90
CA ALA A 104 -19.06 13.73 -3.41
C ALA A 104 -19.47 12.53 -2.55
N PRO A 105 -20.60 12.60 -1.85
CA PRO A 105 -21.04 11.52 -0.96
C PRO A 105 -21.35 10.25 -1.70
N HIS A 106 -21.52 10.03 -2.82
CA HIS A 106 -21.54 8.82 -3.67
C HIS A 106 -21.66 9.27 -5.12
N PRO A 107 -20.77 8.85 -6.02
CA PRO A 107 -21.08 9.02 -7.43
C PRO A 107 -22.39 8.31 -7.71
N ALA A 108 -23.34 9.00 -8.31
CA ALA A 108 -24.64 8.44 -8.66
C ALA A 108 -24.50 7.24 -9.61
N SER A 109 -23.34 7.10 -10.25
CA SER A 109 -22.97 5.91 -11.03
C SER A 109 -21.46 5.86 -11.14
N LEU A 110 -20.90 4.67 -11.41
CA LEU A 110 -19.48 4.48 -11.67
C LEU A 110 -18.98 5.31 -12.87
N VAL A 111 -19.89 5.71 -13.75
CA VAL A 111 -19.57 6.52 -14.93
C VAL A 111 -19.20 7.95 -14.53
N ASP A 112 -19.76 8.45 -13.44
CA ASP A 112 -19.51 9.79 -12.94
C ASP A 112 -18.33 9.86 -11.98
N ALA A 113 -17.72 8.72 -11.63
CA ALA A 113 -16.55 8.67 -10.79
C ALA A 113 -15.34 9.21 -11.57
N THR A 114 -14.65 10.20 -11.01
CA THR A 114 -13.39 10.67 -11.60
C THR A 114 -12.36 9.54 -11.53
N PRO A 115 -11.57 9.32 -12.61
CA PRO A 115 -10.47 8.36 -12.55
C PRO A 115 -9.54 8.66 -11.38
N GLY A 116 -9.28 7.66 -10.54
CA GLY A 116 -8.45 7.81 -9.35
C GLY A 116 -9.22 8.07 -8.06
N GLY A 117 -10.41 8.68 -8.10
CA GLY A 117 -11.22 8.90 -6.91
C GLY A 117 -11.72 7.60 -6.28
N LEU A 118 -12.12 6.66 -7.11
CA LEU A 118 -12.57 5.34 -6.66
C LEU A 118 -11.42 4.54 -6.07
N GLY A 119 -10.22 4.62 -6.67
CA GLY A 119 -9.04 3.92 -6.17
C GLY A 119 -8.63 4.37 -4.78
N LEU A 120 -8.69 5.68 -4.48
CA LEU A 120 -8.40 6.21 -3.16
C LEU A 120 -9.42 5.74 -2.12
N LEU A 121 -10.69 5.64 -2.52
CA LEU A 121 -11.72 5.05 -1.68
C LEU A 121 -11.42 3.58 -1.38
N LEU A 122 -10.92 2.83 -2.36
CA LEU A 122 -10.54 1.43 -2.16
C LEU A 122 -9.41 1.29 -1.15
N ILE A 123 -8.37 2.13 -1.24
CA ILE A 123 -7.28 2.10 -0.26
C ILE A 123 -7.82 2.36 1.14
N ARG A 124 -8.66 3.38 1.32
CA ARG A 124 -9.23 3.71 2.63
C ARG A 124 -10.15 2.62 3.16
N ASN A 125 -10.91 1.97 2.28
CA ASN A 125 -11.85 0.92 2.68
C ASN A 125 -11.15 -0.41 2.99
N PHE A 126 -10.04 -0.70 2.31
CA PHE A 126 -9.31 -1.95 2.48
C PHE A 126 -8.15 -1.87 3.48
N SER A 127 -7.78 -0.67 3.93
CA SER A 127 -6.77 -0.50 4.97
C SER A 127 -7.43 -0.20 6.32
N ASP A 128 -6.80 -0.64 7.40
CA ASP A 128 -7.22 -0.25 8.76
C ASP A 128 -6.60 1.08 9.16
N GLU A 129 -5.39 1.34 8.72
CA GLU A 129 -4.73 2.63 8.86
C GLU A 129 -4.02 3.00 7.58
N LEU A 130 -4.01 4.30 7.31
CA LEU A 130 -3.30 4.87 6.17
C LEU A 130 -2.56 6.10 6.67
N SER A 131 -1.23 6.14 6.49
CA SER A 131 -0.45 7.31 6.85
C SER A 131 0.38 7.78 5.66
N TYR A 132 0.59 9.07 5.61
CA TYR A 132 1.34 9.72 4.55
C TYR A 132 2.36 10.69 5.14
N ARG A 133 3.54 10.70 4.55
CA ARG A 133 4.57 11.65 4.91
C ARG A 133 5.34 12.03 3.66
N ARG A 134 5.69 13.30 3.55
CA ARG A 134 6.57 13.76 2.49
C ARG A 134 7.90 14.21 3.07
N SER A 135 8.98 13.71 2.52
CA SER A 135 10.33 14.03 2.97
C SER A 135 11.29 13.96 1.79
N GLN A 136 12.10 15.00 1.61
CA GLN A 136 13.16 15.04 0.59
C GLN A 136 12.67 14.71 -0.84
N GLY A 137 11.49 15.22 -1.20
CA GLY A 137 10.92 14.98 -2.52
C GLY A 137 10.30 13.61 -2.72
N LEU A 138 10.18 12.82 -1.64
CA LEU A 138 9.60 11.48 -1.68
C LEU A 138 8.27 11.45 -0.95
N ASN A 139 7.31 10.77 -1.56
CA ASN A 139 6.04 10.44 -0.93
C ASN A 139 6.19 9.11 -0.21
N HIS A 140 5.93 9.08 1.09
CA HIS A 140 5.95 7.87 1.91
C HIS A 140 4.51 7.53 2.29
N LEU A 141 3.97 6.50 1.68
CA LEU A 141 2.65 6.00 2.00
C LEU A 141 2.80 4.71 2.79
N THR A 142 2.15 4.62 3.95
CA THR A 142 2.13 3.42 4.77
C THR A 142 0.70 2.93 4.90
N ILE A 143 0.48 1.68 4.53
CA ILE A 143 -0.81 1.01 4.55
C ILE A 143 -0.75 -0.11 5.57
N THR A 144 -1.70 -0.14 6.49
CA THR A 144 -1.72 -1.09 7.59
C THR A 144 -3.03 -1.87 7.60
N VAL A 145 -2.93 -3.18 7.74
CA VAL A 145 -4.08 -4.05 8.01
C VAL A 145 -3.79 -4.85 9.27
N SER A 146 -4.84 -5.10 10.04
CA SER A 146 -4.73 -5.83 11.32
C SER A 146 -5.73 -6.96 11.35
N TRP A 147 -5.38 -8.01 12.09
CA TRP A 147 -6.28 -9.14 12.32
C TRP A 147 -5.99 -9.75 13.68
N VAL A 148 -6.93 -10.56 14.15
CA VAL A 148 -6.78 -11.29 15.39
C VAL A 148 -6.52 -12.75 15.05
N GLU A 149 -5.43 -13.31 15.61
CA GLU A 149 -5.16 -14.73 15.47
C GLU A 149 -5.97 -15.49 16.52
N GLU A 150 -6.72 -16.48 16.06
CA GLU A 150 -7.39 -17.39 16.98
C GLU A 150 -6.34 -18.33 17.61
N PRO A 151 -6.49 -18.66 18.90
CA PRO A 151 -5.58 -19.56 19.58
C PRO A 151 -5.62 -20.98 19.02
#